data_d3f14f7d6bf927951b11dfc85e81d79c
#
_entry.id   d3f14f7d6bf927951b11dfc85e81d79c
#
_cell.length_a   1.000
_cell.length_b   1.000
_cell.length_c   1.000
_cell.angle_alpha   90.00
_cell.angle_beta   90.00
_cell.angle_gamma   90.00
#
_symmetry.space_group_name_H-M   'P 1'
#
loop_
_entity.id
_entity.type
_entity.pdbx_description
1 polymer ?
#
loop_
_entity_poly.entity_id
_entity_poly.type
_entity_poly.pdbx_seq_one_letter_code
_entity_poly.pdbx_strand_id
1 'polypeptide(L)'
;RQGAAAAIIVHEEEPAAYPWSVVENSWQGPQLDLQRDDLGAERVILESWIRDHVLDDVLKFTGFNYLALKEIALEKTFSPFPFRGLTLSSEIFNKVRYLQSHNIGAIKHGRTKPNEYILFMAHWDHLGKVKAVKPGDDIIFNGAVDNATGVASILELAKRYSEIDTERSVIFLAVTLEESGLLGSEYFAKYPPIDLSHVVSGFNFDAILP
;
A
#
# COMPACT_ATOMS: atom_id res chain seq x y z
N ARG A 1 -9.89 -11.57 -14.15
CA ARG A 1 -8.61 -11.14 -14.72
C ARG A 1 -8.71 -11.07 -16.22
N GLN A 2 -8.22 -9.98 -16.81
CA GLN A 2 -8.44 -9.66 -18.24
C GLN A 2 -7.26 -10.09 -19.13
N GLY A 3 -6.23 -10.78 -18.56
CA GLY A 3 -5.08 -11.28 -19.30
C GLY A 3 -4.06 -10.22 -19.71
N ALA A 4 -4.05 -9.07 -19.02
CA ALA A 4 -3.04 -8.05 -19.25
C ALA A 4 -1.64 -8.55 -18.86
N ALA A 5 -0.66 -8.36 -19.72
CA ALA A 5 0.74 -8.68 -19.45
C ALA A 5 1.47 -7.55 -18.68
N ALA A 6 1.02 -6.32 -18.87
CA ALA A 6 1.58 -5.13 -18.21
C ALA A 6 0.49 -4.16 -17.77
N ALA A 7 0.77 -3.39 -16.73
CA ALA A 7 0.01 -2.23 -16.31
C ALA A 7 0.93 -1.02 -16.25
N ILE A 8 0.53 0.07 -16.90
CA ILE A 8 1.27 1.34 -16.91
C ILE A 8 0.36 2.43 -16.38
N ILE A 9 0.73 3.02 -15.25
CA ILE A 9 -0.03 4.11 -14.64
C ILE A 9 0.48 5.44 -15.20
N VAL A 10 -0.43 6.26 -15.69
CA VAL A 10 -0.11 7.60 -16.16
C VAL A 10 -0.15 8.57 -14.99
N HIS A 11 0.97 9.22 -14.72
CA HIS A 11 1.07 10.23 -13.66
C HIS A 11 0.74 11.61 -14.21
N GLU A 12 -0.22 12.25 -13.58
CA GLU A 12 -0.60 13.66 -13.79
C GLU A 12 -0.43 14.37 -12.45
N GLU A 13 0.42 15.40 -12.39
CA GLU A 13 0.79 16.06 -11.12
C GLU A 13 -0.41 16.72 -10.43
N GLU A 14 -1.29 17.38 -11.17
CA GLU A 14 -2.45 18.08 -10.61
C GLU A 14 -3.48 17.11 -10.01
N PRO A 15 -3.97 16.09 -10.72
CA PRO A 15 -4.90 15.11 -10.12
C PRO A 15 -4.29 14.26 -9.01
N ALA A 16 -2.99 13.95 -9.10
CA ALA A 16 -2.28 13.19 -8.09
C ALA A 16 -2.01 14.00 -6.81
N ALA A 17 -1.99 15.33 -6.92
CA ALA A 17 -1.62 16.26 -5.85
C ALA A 17 -0.17 16.10 -5.32
N TYR A 18 0.70 15.46 -6.09
CA TYR A 18 2.13 15.35 -5.79
C TYR A 18 2.96 15.29 -7.08
N PRO A 19 4.23 15.76 -7.06
CA PRO A 19 5.10 15.79 -8.24
C PRO A 19 5.63 14.39 -8.59
N TRP A 20 6.10 14.25 -9.84
CA TRP A 20 6.73 13.00 -10.33
C TRP A 20 7.88 12.51 -9.46
N SER A 21 8.61 13.42 -8.82
CA SER A 21 9.71 13.03 -7.92
C SER A 21 9.29 12.12 -6.77
N VAL A 22 8.03 12.17 -6.36
CA VAL A 22 7.48 11.23 -5.36
C VAL A 22 7.45 9.82 -5.94
N VAL A 23 6.91 9.65 -7.16
CA VAL A 23 6.90 8.35 -7.85
C VAL A 23 8.33 7.83 -8.02
N GLU A 24 9.23 8.68 -8.54
CA GLU A 24 10.62 8.32 -8.80
C GLU A 24 11.35 7.87 -7.52
N ASN A 25 11.19 8.60 -6.42
CA ASN A 25 11.84 8.28 -5.16
C ASN A 25 11.24 7.03 -4.49
N SER A 26 9.91 6.83 -4.57
CA SER A 26 9.24 5.67 -3.97
C SER A 26 9.65 4.34 -4.62
N TRP A 27 10.05 4.37 -5.90
CA TRP A 27 10.45 3.17 -6.64
C TRP A 27 11.97 3.00 -6.75
N GLN A 28 12.75 3.80 -6.03
CA GLN A 28 14.20 3.62 -5.95
C GLN A 28 14.58 2.62 -4.87
N GLY A 29 15.66 1.88 -5.10
CA GLY A 29 16.18 0.92 -4.14
C GLY A 29 15.40 -0.39 -4.03
N PRO A 30 15.58 -1.14 -2.94
CA PRO A 30 14.90 -2.41 -2.73
C PRO A 30 13.39 -2.22 -2.57
N GLN A 31 12.62 -2.96 -3.35
CA GLN A 31 11.17 -3.05 -3.21
C GLN A 31 10.82 -4.29 -2.41
N LEU A 32 9.82 -4.19 -1.55
CA LEU A 32 9.34 -5.29 -0.72
C LEU A 32 8.03 -5.85 -1.29
N ASP A 33 7.82 -7.14 -1.10
CA ASP A 33 6.57 -7.82 -1.40
C ASP A 33 6.41 -9.05 -0.49
N LEU A 34 5.17 -9.49 -0.32
CA LEU A 34 4.90 -10.73 0.39
C LEU A 34 5.40 -11.93 -0.42
N GLN A 35 6.00 -12.88 0.26
CA GLN A 35 6.24 -14.19 -0.35
C GLN A 35 4.89 -14.85 -0.61
N ARG A 36 4.62 -15.19 -1.88
CA ARG A 36 3.36 -15.79 -2.34
C ARG A 36 3.61 -17.22 -2.79
N ASP A 37 2.69 -18.11 -2.44
CA ASP A 37 2.76 -19.54 -2.83
C ASP A 37 2.70 -19.72 -4.35
N ASP A 38 1.97 -18.83 -5.03
CA ASP A 38 1.82 -18.81 -6.48
C ASP A 38 2.95 -18.05 -7.20
N LEU A 39 3.97 -17.59 -6.46
CA LEU A 39 5.08 -16.77 -6.97
C LEU A 39 4.62 -15.52 -7.74
N GLY A 40 3.44 -15.00 -7.41
CA GLY A 40 2.84 -13.83 -8.07
C GLY A 40 2.23 -14.13 -9.44
N ALA A 41 1.85 -15.39 -9.72
CA ALA A 41 1.24 -15.80 -10.99
C ALA A 41 -0.04 -15.01 -11.32
N GLU A 42 -0.65 -14.42 -10.31
CA GLU A 42 -1.83 -13.57 -10.46
C GLU A 42 -1.52 -12.11 -10.80
N ARG A 43 -0.28 -11.68 -10.73
CA ARG A 43 0.14 -10.32 -11.08
C ARG A 43 0.41 -10.18 -12.57
N VAL A 44 0.42 -8.93 -13.04
CA VAL A 44 0.97 -8.62 -14.36
C VAL A 44 2.49 -8.73 -14.32
N ILE A 45 3.10 -9.05 -15.46
CA ILE A 45 4.54 -9.27 -15.56
C ILE A 45 5.31 -7.95 -15.34
N LEU A 46 4.73 -6.83 -15.76
CA LEU A 46 5.31 -5.49 -15.63
C LEU A 46 4.30 -4.51 -15.06
N GLU A 47 4.67 -3.88 -13.96
CA GLU A 47 4.01 -2.70 -13.40
C GLU A 47 4.93 -1.51 -13.54
N SER A 48 4.46 -0.41 -14.11
CA SER A 48 5.27 0.78 -14.33
C SER A 48 4.46 2.08 -14.30
N TRP A 49 5.17 3.19 -14.28
CA TRP A 49 4.61 4.53 -14.36
C TRP A 49 5.16 5.25 -15.59
N ILE A 50 4.36 6.16 -16.13
CA ILE A 50 4.76 7.07 -17.22
C ILE A 50 4.21 8.45 -16.94
N ARG A 51 4.95 9.51 -17.26
CA ARG A 51 4.43 10.88 -17.24
C ARG A 51 3.46 11.10 -18.41
N ASP A 52 2.43 11.89 -18.17
CA ASP A 52 1.42 12.24 -19.18
C ASP A 52 2.01 12.78 -20.49
N HIS A 53 2.93 13.76 -20.41
CA HIS A 53 3.57 14.32 -21.60
C HIS A 53 4.46 13.30 -22.35
N VAL A 54 5.09 12.35 -21.64
CA VAL A 54 5.87 11.26 -22.27
C VAL A 54 4.94 10.32 -23.02
N LEU A 55 3.76 10.02 -22.41
CA LEU A 55 2.74 9.22 -23.09
C LEU A 55 2.22 9.94 -24.33
N ASP A 56 1.95 11.25 -24.26
CA ASP A 56 1.55 12.03 -25.43
C ASP A 56 2.57 11.95 -26.57
N ASP A 57 3.86 12.02 -26.27
CA ASP A 57 4.91 11.87 -27.25
C ASP A 57 4.87 10.49 -27.94
N VAL A 58 4.63 9.44 -27.17
CA VAL A 58 4.46 8.08 -27.73
C VAL A 58 3.18 7.99 -28.58
N LEU A 59 2.09 8.59 -28.13
CA LEU A 59 0.80 8.54 -28.82
C LEU A 59 0.76 9.32 -30.14
N LYS A 60 1.64 10.32 -30.34
CA LYS A 60 1.74 11.06 -31.62
C LYS A 60 1.86 10.16 -32.85
N PHE A 61 2.50 9.01 -32.69
CA PHE A 61 2.65 8.02 -33.77
C PHE A 61 1.36 7.23 -34.07
N THR A 62 0.36 7.29 -33.19
CA THR A 62 -0.89 6.56 -33.31
C THR A 62 -2.06 7.40 -33.80
N GLY A 63 -1.89 8.73 -33.86
CA GLY A 63 -2.95 9.69 -34.14
C GLY A 63 -3.89 9.99 -32.97
N PHE A 64 -3.56 9.49 -31.77
CA PHE A 64 -4.27 9.79 -30.54
C PHE A 64 -3.52 10.81 -29.69
N ASN A 65 -4.23 11.45 -28.76
CA ASN A 65 -3.62 12.19 -27.66
C ASN A 65 -4.22 11.73 -26.32
N TYR A 66 -3.49 11.95 -25.26
CA TYR A 66 -3.84 11.45 -23.93
C TYR A 66 -5.18 11.99 -23.40
N LEU A 67 -5.44 13.30 -23.55
CA LEU A 67 -6.67 13.91 -23.05
C LEU A 67 -7.90 13.34 -23.76
N ALA A 68 -7.86 13.20 -25.08
CA ALA A 68 -8.96 12.59 -25.83
C ALA A 68 -9.20 11.13 -25.39
N LEU A 69 -8.14 10.38 -25.09
CA LEU A 69 -8.28 9.02 -24.58
C LEU A 69 -8.92 8.97 -23.19
N LYS A 70 -8.61 9.93 -22.31
CA LYS A 70 -9.28 10.06 -21.01
C LYS A 70 -10.78 10.32 -21.16
N GLU A 71 -11.15 11.23 -22.03
CA GLU A 71 -12.57 11.53 -22.30
C GLU A 71 -13.32 10.30 -22.81
N ILE A 72 -12.77 9.59 -23.79
CA ILE A 72 -13.35 8.37 -24.33
C ILE A 72 -13.46 7.28 -23.25
N ALA A 73 -12.46 7.16 -22.37
CA ALA A 73 -12.48 6.14 -21.30
C ALA A 73 -13.57 6.37 -20.25
N LEU A 74 -14.13 7.57 -20.13
CA LEU A 74 -15.26 7.86 -19.25
C LEU A 74 -16.62 7.48 -19.84
N GLU A 75 -16.68 7.20 -21.14
CA GLU A 75 -17.91 6.83 -21.80
C GLU A 75 -18.38 5.42 -21.39
N LYS A 76 -19.67 5.27 -21.12
CA LYS A 76 -20.25 3.95 -20.78
C LYS A 76 -20.07 2.90 -21.88
N THR A 77 -19.91 3.36 -23.11
CA THR A 77 -19.70 2.54 -24.31
C THR A 77 -18.23 2.24 -24.57
N PHE A 78 -17.32 2.67 -23.70
CA PHE A 78 -15.89 2.44 -23.88
C PHE A 78 -15.58 0.96 -24.04
N SER A 79 -14.77 0.65 -25.05
CA SER A 79 -14.19 -0.66 -25.26
C SER A 79 -12.69 -0.52 -25.53
N PRO A 80 -11.84 -1.31 -24.88
CA PRO A 80 -10.41 -1.30 -25.13
C PRO A 80 -10.08 -1.57 -26.60
N PHE A 81 -9.09 -0.89 -27.13
CA PHE A 81 -8.64 -1.06 -28.53
C PHE A 81 -7.11 -1.08 -28.61
N PRO A 82 -6.52 -1.76 -29.61
CA PRO A 82 -5.08 -1.85 -29.75
C PRO A 82 -4.49 -0.58 -30.35
N PHE A 83 -3.35 -0.11 -29.85
CA PHE A 83 -2.50 0.86 -30.50
C PHE A 83 -1.64 0.18 -31.54
N ARG A 84 -2.09 0.23 -32.81
CA ARG A 84 -1.34 -0.39 -33.91
C ARG A 84 0.00 0.32 -34.12
N GLY A 85 1.06 -0.46 -34.30
CA GLY A 85 2.41 0.07 -34.53
C GLY A 85 3.20 0.39 -33.26
N LEU A 86 2.62 0.22 -32.06
CA LEU A 86 3.33 0.30 -30.80
C LEU A 86 3.65 -1.08 -30.26
N THR A 87 4.86 -1.26 -29.77
CA THR A 87 5.33 -2.44 -29.04
C THR A 87 6.04 -1.98 -27.77
N LEU A 88 5.87 -2.74 -26.70
CA LEU A 88 6.61 -2.55 -25.45
C LEU A 88 7.55 -3.71 -25.24
N SER A 89 8.82 -3.42 -24.99
CA SER A 89 9.83 -4.40 -24.56
C SER A 89 10.47 -3.93 -23.28
N SER A 90 10.63 -4.82 -22.32
CA SER A 90 11.30 -4.54 -21.06
C SER A 90 12.11 -5.73 -20.63
N GLU A 91 13.28 -5.47 -20.04
CA GLU A 91 14.13 -6.47 -19.42
C GLU A 91 14.55 -5.95 -18.04
N ILE A 92 14.22 -6.69 -16.98
CA ILE A 92 14.44 -6.29 -15.60
C ILE A 92 15.25 -7.38 -14.89
N PHE A 93 16.40 -7.00 -14.33
CA PHE A 93 17.25 -7.89 -13.54
C PHE A 93 17.06 -7.63 -12.06
N ASN A 94 16.42 -8.55 -11.36
CA ASN A 94 16.15 -8.46 -9.93
C ASN A 94 17.08 -9.37 -9.12
N LYS A 95 17.51 -8.87 -7.95
CA LYS A 95 18.17 -9.68 -6.93
C LYS A 95 17.20 -9.89 -5.76
N VAL A 96 16.63 -11.08 -5.70
CA VAL A 96 15.67 -11.44 -4.64
C VAL A 96 16.41 -11.76 -3.34
N ARG A 97 15.89 -11.24 -2.22
CA ARG A 97 16.29 -11.56 -0.84
C ARG A 97 15.06 -11.78 0.00
N TYR A 98 15.15 -12.65 1.00
CA TYR A 98 14.07 -12.91 1.93
C TYR A 98 14.34 -12.25 3.26
N LEU A 99 13.35 -11.59 3.81
CA LEU A 99 13.35 -10.93 5.11
C LEU A 99 12.12 -11.38 5.90
N GLN A 100 12.16 -11.21 7.22
CA GLN A 100 11.01 -11.44 8.09
C GLN A 100 10.66 -10.17 8.84
N SER A 101 9.36 -9.91 8.98
CA SER A 101 8.80 -8.93 9.90
C SER A 101 7.55 -9.51 10.55
N HIS A 102 6.93 -8.79 11.49
CA HIS A 102 5.83 -9.31 12.29
C HIS A 102 4.73 -8.28 12.45
N ASN A 103 3.50 -8.70 12.28
CA ASN A 103 2.36 -8.02 12.89
C ASN A 103 2.28 -8.44 14.36
N ILE A 104 1.98 -7.48 15.23
CA ILE A 104 1.87 -7.72 16.67
C ILE A 104 0.42 -7.49 17.06
N GLY A 105 -0.23 -8.51 17.61
CA GLY A 105 -1.65 -8.43 17.99
C GLY A 105 -1.90 -8.85 19.42
N ALA A 106 -2.87 -8.21 20.05
CA ALA A 106 -3.42 -8.59 21.34
C ALA A 106 -4.94 -8.63 21.26
N ILE A 107 -5.56 -9.55 21.97
CA ILE A 107 -7.01 -9.72 22.06
C ILE A 107 -7.45 -9.62 23.51
N LYS A 108 -8.40 -8.72 23.77
CA LYS A 108 -9.20 -8.74 24.98
C LYS A 108 -10.52 -9.44 24.68
N HIS A 109 -10.79 -10.55 25.33
CA HIS A 109 -12.04 -11.29 25.11
C HIS A 109 -13.24 -10.56 25.70
N GLY A 110 -14.32 -10.54 24.91
CA GLY A 110 -15.63 -10.01 25.34
C GLY A 110 -16.34 -11.00 26.26
N ARG A 111 -17.24 -10.46 27.10
CA ARG A 111 -17.94 -11.24 28.11
C ARG A 111 -19.16 -11.97 27.56
N THR A 112 -19.94 -11.34 26.69
CA THR A 112 -21.23 -11.88 26.20
C THR A 112 -21.21 -12.24 24.73
N LYS A 113 -20.34 -11.58 23.94
CA LYS A 113 -20.17 -11.79 22.51
C LYS A 113 -18.69 -11.97 22.14
N PRO A 114 -18.02 -13.02 22.69
CA PRO A 114 -16.57 -13.19 22.54
C PRO A 114 -16.11 -13.46 21.11
N ASN A 115 -17.01 -13.87 20.24
CA ASN A 115 -16.73 -14.17 18.83
C ASN A 115 -17.05 -13.00 17.88
N GLU A 116 -17.51 -11.86 18.39
CA GLU A 116 -17.64 -10.63 17.63
C GLU A 116 -16.47 -9.70 18.00
N TYR A 117 -15.83 -9.07 16.99
CA TYR A 117 -14.60 -8.33 17.20
C TYR A 117 -14.73 -6.87 16.79
N ILE A 118 -14.09 -5.99 17.57
CA ILE A 118 -13.76 -4.61 17.18
C ILE A 118 -12.24 -4.56 17.01
N LEU A 119 -11.77 -4.05 15.88
CA LEU A 119 -10.35 -3.97 15.53
C LEU A 119 -9.86 -2.53 15.65
N PHE A 120 -8.80 -2.31 16.42
CA PHE A 120 -8.00 -1.09 16.43
C PHE A 120 -6.62 -1.40 15.85
N MET A 121 -6.22 -0.66 14.82
CA MET A 121 -5.01 -0.92 14.05
C MET A 121 -4.18 0.34 13.90
N ALA A 122 -2.86 0.17 13.88
CA ALA A 122 -1.87 1.19 13.51
C ALA A 122 -0.65 0.48 12.92
N HIS A 123 0.09 1.14 12.00
CA HIS A 123 1.37 0.59 11.59
C HIS A 123 2.49 1.05 12.52
N TRP A 124 3.51 0.21 12.66
CA TRP A 124 4.65 0.46 13.56
C TRP A 124 5.98 0.65 12.82
N ASP A 125 6.00 0.42 11.52
CA ASP A 125 7.14 0.71 10.66
C ASP A 125 7.15 2.18 10.20
N HIS A 126 8.29 2.62 9.68
CA HIS A 126 8.46 3.88 8.98
C HIS A 126 9.57 3.74 7.94
N LEU A 127 9.93 4.81 7.25
CA LEU A 127 10.91 4.81 6.13
C LEU A 127 12.34 4.41 6.54
N GLY A 128 12.62 4.35 7.84
CA GLY A 128 13.91 3.88 8.37
C GLY A 128 15.03 4.89 8.18
N LYS A 129 16.08 4.55 7.42
CA LYS A 129 17.20 5.46 7.16
C LYS A 129 17.69 5.41 5.73
N VAL A 130 18.14 6.57 5.26
CA VAL A 130 18.73 6.76 3.95
C VAL A 130 20.25 6.88 4.03
N LYS A 131 20.90 6.85 2.89
CA LYS A 131 22.34 7.11 2.81
C LYS A 131 22.60 8.62 2.90
N ALA A 132 23.53 9.03 3.77
CA ALA A 132 23.97 10.42 3.84
C ALA A 132 24.54 10.89 2.49
N VAL A 133 24.18 12.07 2.07
CA VAL A 133 24.72 12.75 0.88
C VAL A 133 25.98 13.53 1.27
N LYS A 134 25.98 14.14 2.44
CA LYS A 134 27.11 14.91 3.02
C LYS A 134 27.26 14.61 4.51
N PRO A 135 28.44 14.86 5.10
CA PRO A 135 28.65 14.72 6.54
C PRO A 135 27.69 15.59 7.35
N GLY A 136 27.05 15.01 8.36
CA GLY A 136 26.12 15.72 9.25
C GLY A 136 24.65 15.70 8.79
N ASP A 137 24.32 15.06 7.68
CA ASP A 137 22.91 14.88 7.29
C ASP A 137 22.16 14.05 8.33
N ASP A 138 20.95 14.47 8.65
CA ASP A 138 19.99 13.61 9.33
C ASP A 138 19.50 12.54 8.34
N ILE A 139 19.83 11.30 8.64
CA ILE A 139 19.56 10.16 7.77
C ILE A 139 18.45 9.24 8.32
N ILE A 140 17.87 9.61 9.47
CA ILE A 140 16.88 8.77 10.15
C ILE A 140 15.49 9.42 10.03
N PHE A 141 14.56 8.68 9.47
CA PHE A 141 13.15 9.01 9.50
C PHE A 141 12.58 8.51 10.83
N ASN A 142 12.33 9.42 11.76
CA ASN A 142 12.01 9.05 13.14
C ASN A 142 10.59 8.48 13.33
N GLY A 143 9.64 8.80 12.43
CA GLY A 143 8.28 8.28 12.51
C GLY A 143 7.47 8.77 13.71
N ALA A 144 7.78 9.98 14.23
CA ALA A 144 7.16 10.48 15.46
C ALA A 144 5.64 10.71 15.29
N VAL A 145 5.22 11.30 14.18
CA VAL A 145 3.81 11.49 13.82
C VAL A 145 3.33 10.29 13.04
N ASP A 146 4.01 9.94 12.00
CA ASP A 146 3.76 8.82 11.12
C ASP A 146 4.76 7.68 11.43
N ASN A 147 4.42 6.62 12.27
CA ASN A 147 3.10 6.54 12.88
C ASN A 147 3.21 6.17 14.39
N ALA A 148 4.17 6.75 15.12
CA ALA A 148 4.24 6.52 16.56
C ALA A 148 2.99 7.03 17.30
N THR A 149 2.29 8.05 16.76
CA THR A 149 1.03 8.56 17.33
C THR A 149 -0.07 7.51 17.26
N GLY A 150 -0.21 6.81 16.12
CA GLY A 150 -1.16 5.72 15.97
C GLY A 150 -0.86 4.55 16.91
N VAL A 151 0.42 4.14 17.00
CA VAL A 151 0.84 3.07 17.93
C VAL A 151 0.56 3.47 19.37
N ALA A 152 0.88 4.70 19.78
CA ALA A 152 0.58 5.20 21.13
C ALA A 152 -0.93 5.17 21.42
N SER A 153 -1.74 5.52 20.43
CA SER A 153 -3.21 5.50 20.55
C SER A 153 -3.75 4.09 20.79
N ILE A 154 -3.31 3.08 20.03
CA ILE A 154 -3.78 1.71 20.25
C ILE A 154 -3.28 1.14 21.59
N LEU A 155 -2.10 1.53 22.06
CA LEU A 155 -1.59 1.14 23.38
C LEU A 155 -2.39 1.77 24.52
N GLU A 156 -2.73 3.06 24.43
CA GLU A 156 -3.57 3.73 25.43
C GLU A 156 -4.99 3.15 25.41
N LEU A 157 -5.54 2.85 24.24
CA LEU A 157 -6.81 2.15 24.14
C LEU A 157 -6.75 0.76 24.77
N ALA A 158 -5.71 -0.01 24.50
CA ALA A 158 -5.51 -1.34 25.08
C ALA A 158 -5.49 -1.27 26.62
N LYS A 159 -4.78 -0.29 27.17
CA LYS A 159 -4.76 -0.04 28.61
C LYS A 159 -6.15 0.27 29.15
N ARG A 160 -6.88 1.21 28.56
CA ARG A 160 -8.26 1.56 28.99
C ARG A 160 -9.21 0.40 28.90
N TYR A 161 -9.17 -0.34 27.80
CA TYR A 161 -10.02 -1.52 27.62
C TYR A 161 -9.65 -2.66 28.59
N SER A 162 -8.41 -2.73 29.10
CA SER A 162 -8.05 -3.72 30.12
C SER A 162 -8.78 -3.53 31.44
N GLU A 163 -9.22 -2.30 31.73
CA GLU A 163 -9.84 -1.90 33.01
C GLU A 163 -11.38 -2.00 32.99
N ILE A 164 -11.99 -2.25 31.84
CA ILE A 164 -13.45 -2.27 31.68
C ILE A 164 -13.91 -3.59 31.08
N ASP A 165 -15.11 -4.02 31.44
CA ASP A 165 -15.79 -5.13 30.79
C ASP A 165 -16.34 -4.70 29.42
N THR A 166 -16.16 -5.55 28.41
CA THR A 166 -16.69 -5.36 27.06
C THR A 166 -17.64 -6.50 26.69
N GLU A 167 -18.68 -6.21 25.94
CA GLU A 167 -19.54 -7.26 25.40
C GLU A 167 -18.81 -8.07 24.32
N ARG A 168 -18.16 -7.36 23.38
CA ARG A 168 -17.39 -7.92 22.26
C ARG A 168 -15.92 -8.00 22.58
N SER A 169 -15.24 -8.89 21.91
CA SER A 169 -13.78 -8.93 21.92
C SER A 169 -13.21 -7.70 21.21
N VAL A 170 -12.06 -7.24 21.69
CA VAL A 170 -11.34 -6.11 21.11
C VAL A 170 -9.95 -6.58 20.70
N ILE A 171 -9.58 -6.30 19.45
CA ILE A 171 -8.27 -6.61 18.89
C ILE A 171 -7.48 -5.30 18.75
N PHE A 172 -6.25 -5.31 19.24
CA PHE A 172 -5.26 -4.25 19.05
C PHE A 172 -4.16 -4.83 18.16
N LEU A 173 -3.96 -4.25 16.98
CA LEU A 173 -3.09 -4.78 15.94
C LEU A 173 -2.09 -3.73 15.48
N ALA A 174 -0.80 -3.94 15.75
CA ALA A 174 0.28 -3.17 15.15
C ALA A 174 0.78 -3.91 13.90
N VAL A 175 0.53 -3.34 12.72
CA VAL A 175 0.95 -3.91 11.44
C VAL A 175 2.32 -3.40 11.02
N THR A 176 3.04 -4.21 10.27
CA THR A 176 4.34 -3.88 9.69
C THR A 176 4.22 -3.53 8.21
N LEU A 177 5.26 -2.91 7.64
CA LEU A 177 5.41 -2.68 6.20
C LEU A 177 4.21 -1.95 5.56
N GLU A 178 3.67 -0.98 6.27
CA GLU A 178 2.67 -0.07 5.72
C GLU A 178 3.30 0.77 4.62
N GLU A 179 4.45 1.38 4.89
CA GLU A 179 5.24 2.24 4.02
C GLU A 179 5.76 1.53 2.74
N SER A 180 5.68 0.21 2.74
CA SER A 180 6.07 -0.64 1.61
C SER A 180 4.87 -1.18 0.82
N GLY A 181 3.70 -0.55 0.95
CA GLY A 181 2.50 -0.90 0.22
C GLY A 181 1.52 -1.77 1.01
N LEU A 182 1.33 -1.48 2.30
CA LEU A 182 0.33 -2.11 3.18
C LEU A 182 0.54 -3.62 3.38
N LEU A 183 1.78 -4.12 3.26
CA LEU A 183 2.04 -5.56 3.22
C LEU A 183 1.63 -6.28 4.50
N GLY A 184 1.77 -5.64 5.66
CA GLY A 184 1.38 -6.23 6.94
C GLY A 184 -0.13 -6.41 7.07
N SER A 185 -0.92 -5.42 6.67
CA SER A 185 -2.38 -5.49 6.67
C SER A 185 -2.89 -6.45 5.58
N GLU A 186 -2.26 -6.50 4.40
CA GLU A 186 -2.54 -7.52 3.38
C GLU A 186 -2.31 -8.93 3.93
N TYR A 187 -1.19 -9.14 4.62
CA TYR A 187 -0.89 -10.45 5.24
C TYR A 187 -1.94 -10.83 6.28
N PHE A 188 -2.34 -9.90 7.15
CA PHE A 188 -3.38 -10.13 8.15
C PHE A 188 -4.72 -10.49 7.49
N ALA A 189 -5.09 -9.80 6.41
CA ALA A 189 -6.33 -10.07 5.68
C ALA A 189 -6.30 -11.44 4.98
N LYS A 190 -5.13 -11.88 4.51
CA LYS A 190 -4.97 -13.16 3.81
C LYS A 190 -4.84 -14.36 4.76
N TYR A 191 -4.18 -14.14 5.89
CA TYR A 191 -3.89 -15.18 6.90
C TYR A 191 -4.34 -14.74 8.30
N PRO A 192 -5.63 -14.44 8.49
CA PRO A 192 -6.10 -13.91 9.76
C PRO A 192 -6.10 -14.99 10.83
N PRO A 193 -5.74 -14.66 12.09
CA PRO A 193 -5.82 -15.60 13.22
C PRO A 193 -7.26 -15.78 13.75
N ILE A 194 -8.22 -15.03 13.20
CA ILE A 194 -9.64 -15.03 13.54
C ILE A 194 -10.48 -15.08 12.26
N ASP A 195 -11.75 -15.40 12.38
CA ASP A 195 -12.70 -15.23 11.27
C ASP A 195 -13.05 -13.75 11.06
N LEU A 196 -12.59 -13.16 9.95
CA LEU A 196 -12.83 -11.74 9.63
C LEU A 196 -14.31 -11.41 9.44
N SER A 197 -15.17 -12.38 9.11
CA SER A 197 -16.61 -12.15 8.99
C SER A 197 -17.27 -11.76 10.33
N HIS A 198 -16.59 -11.99 11.43
CA HIS A 198 -17.01 -11.61 12.78
C HIS A 198 -16.46 -10.25 13.23
N VAL A 199 -15.69 -9.55 12.40
CA VAL A 199 -15.24 -8.18 12.68
C VAL A 199 -16.38 -7.21 12.37
N VAL A 200 -16.96 -6.66 13.44
CA VAL A 200 -18.12 -5.77 13.37
C VAL A 200 -17.71 -4.35 12.95
N SER A 201 -16.53 -3.92 13.39
CA SER A 201 -15.98 -2.59 13.06
C SER A 201 -14.47 -2.60 13.17
N GLY A 202 -13.81 -1.77 12.36
CA GLY A 202 -12.37 -1.54 12.38
C GLY A 202 -12.02 -0.05 12.34
N PHE A 203 -10.96 0.31 13.07
CA PHE A 203 -10.42 1.66 13.12
C PHE A 203 -8.92 1.60 12.85
N ASN A 204 -8.46 2.33 11.86
CA ASN A 204 -7.04 2.54 11.59
C ASN A 204 -6.62 3.92 12.10
N PHE A 205 -5.53 3.95 12.84
CA PHE A 205 -4.92 5.18 13.34
C PHE A 205 -3.63 5.43 12.59
N ASP A 206 -3.58 6.56 11.89
CA ASP A 206 -2.46 6.91 11.05
C ASP A 206 -2.24 8.43 11.08
N ALA A 207 -0.99 8.84 11.37
CA ALA A 207 -0.56 10.23 11.40
C ALA A 207 -1.52 11.16 12.18
N ILE A 208 -1.90 10.77 13.39
CA ILE A 208 -2.82 11.56 14.22
C ILE A 208 -2.13 12.86 14.63
N LEU A 209 -2.67 13.97 14.16
CA LEU A 209 -2.26 15.32 14.55
C LEU A 209 -3.17 15.83 15.68
N PRO A 210 -2.63 16.66 16.61
CA PRO A 210 -3.39 17.29 17.67
C PRO A 210 -4.35 18.36 17.13
#